data_df4f353b1d42dc35a05d6db32ccb5c3d
#
_entry.id   df4f353b1d42dc35a05d6db32ccb5c3d
#
_cell.length_a   1.000
_cell.length_b   1.000
_cell.length_c   1.000
_cell.angle_alpha   90.00
_cell.angle_beta   90.00
_cell.angle_gamma   90.00
#
_symmetry.space_group_name_H-M   'P 1'
#
loop_
_entity.id
_entity.type
_entity.pdbx_description
1 polymer ?
#
loop_
_entity_poly.entity_id
_entity_poly.type
_entity_poly.pdbx_seq_one_letter_code
_entity_poly.pdbx_strand_id
1 'polypeptide(L)'
;MDLLIAEDFQQIRNTITDHINQLAYNTQNSIHYVRQKTIELLALLLSCAQDLGVNTDSLLDERSPVYVQVLSAGSIFDIQKIILDAAQSVIEQIQTKRKDSKNRALHSAKQFILSNYADPQLDLNKVSDHVNLSPNYLAQLLRRFENCSFTEYLNRVRVEQAQKKLLTTHLRVYEVAEAVGFQNTKYFFQVFKQITGMRPREFYKSSVVDIPVDSSDGLD
;
A
#
# COMPACT_ATOMS: atom_id res chain seq x y z
N MET A 1 8.65 -11.31 2.58
CA MET A 1 7.27 -11.39 2.04
C MET A 1 7.26 -11.89 0.60
N ASP A 2 8.22 -11.52 -0.22
CA ASP A 2 8.36 -12.03 -1.59
C ASP A 2 8.72 -13.54 -1.64
N LEU A 3 9.43 -14.04 -0.62
CA LEU A 3 9.74 -15.47 -0.46
C LEU A 3 8.48 -16.32 -0.15
N LEU A 4 7.61 -15.85 0.74
CA LEU A 4 6.34 -16.54 1.06
C LEU A 4 5.42 -16.61 -0.17
N ILE A 5 5.40 -15.55 -0.97
CA ILE A 5 4.60 -15.49 -2.20
C ILE A 5 5.17 -16.43 -3.28
N ALA A 6 6.50 -16.53 -3.35
CA ALA A 6 7.15 -17.48 -4.26
C ALA A 6 6.90 -18.95 -3.83
N GLU A 7 6.89 -19.22 -2.52
CA GLU A 7 6.52 -20.54 -1.96
C GLU A 7 5.04 -20.86 -2.25
N ASP A 8 4.13 -19.92 -2.04
CA ASP A 8 2.70 -20.09 -2.35
C ASP A 8 2.49 -20.39 -3.84
N PHE A 9 3.18 -19.66 -4.73
CA PHE A 9 3.10 -19.91 -6.18
C PHE A 9 3.68 -21.27 -6.56
N GLN A 10 4.80 -21.66 -5.98
CA GLN A 10 5.40 -22.98 -6.24
C GLN A 10 4.49 -24.12 -5.78
N GLN A 11 3.80 -23.92 -4.65
CA GLN A 11 2.83 -24.90 -4.15
C GLN A 11 1.61 -25.02 -5.09
N ILE A 12 1.06 -23.90 -5.55
CA ILE A 12 -0.04 -23.87 -6.53
C ILE A 12 0.40 -24.56 -7.83
N ARG A 13 1.58 -24.23 -8.33
CA ARG A 13 2.17 -24.84 -9.52
C ARG A 13 2.29 -26.36 -9.39
N ASN A 14 2.81 -26.85 -8.28
CA ASN A 14 2.93 -28.29 -8.01
C ASN A 14 1.56 -28.95 -7.97
N THR A 15 0.58 -28.35 -7.27
CA THR A 15 -0.79 -28.87 -7.18
C THR A 15 -1.46 -28.98 -8.54
N ILE A 16 -1.35 -27.97 -9.40
CA ILE A 16 -1.91 -27.98 -10.76
C ILE A 16 -1.21 -29.07 -11.60
N THR A 17 0.13 -29.14 -11.50
CA THR A 17 0.94 -30.13 -12.24
C THR A 17 0.54 -31.57 -11.86
N ASP A 18 0.46 -31.86 -10.55
CA ASP A 18 0.10 -33.15 -10.03
C ASP A 18 -1.33 -33.54 -10.43
N HIS A 19 -2.26 -32.60 -10.38
CA HIS A 19 -3.65 -32.83 -10.78
C HIS A 19 -3.73 -33.21 -12.26
N ILE A 20 -3.06 -32.48 -13.16
CA ILE A 20 -3.06 -32.79 -14.60
C ILE A 20 -2.39 -34.14 -14.88
N ASN A 21 -1.29 -34.47 -14.20
CA ASN A 21 -0.62 -35.74 -14.34
C ASN A 21 -1.51 -36.92 -13.88
N GLN A 22 -2.27 -36.75 -12.77
CA GLN A 22 -3.23 -37.74 -12.31
C GLN A 22 -4.39 -37.93 -13.29
N LEU A 23 -4.91 -36.82 -13.86
CA LEU A 23 -5.95 -36.89 -14.91
C LEU A 23 -5.44 -37.66 -16.13
N ALA A 24 -4.22 -37.37 -16.59
CA ALA A 24 -3.61 -38.06 -17.71
C ALA A 24 -3.45 -39.56 -17.44
N TYR A 25 -2.89 -39.92 -16.28
CA TYR A 25 -2.69 -41.31 -15.88
C TYR A 25 -4.02 -42.07 -15.80
N ASN A 26 -5.01 -41.52 -15.14
CA ASN A 26 -6.33 -42.17 -14.93
C ASN A 26 -7.14 -42.37 -16.23
N THR A 27 -6.82 -41.62 -17.27
CA THR A 27 -7.54 -41.64 -18.55
C THR A 27 -6.71 -42.20 -19.71
N GLN A 28 -5.66 -42.96 -19.37
CA GLN A 28 -4.73 -43.53 -20.37
C GLN A 28 -4.21 -42.48 -21.36
N ASN A 29 -3.89 -41.29 -20.85
CA ASN A 29 -3.40 -40.13 -21.64
C ASN A 29 -4.40 -39.61 -22.69
N SER A 30 -5.69 -39.72 -22.43
CA SER A 30 -6.72 -39.10 -23.29
C SER A 30 -6.62 -37.58 -23.26
N ILE A 31 -6.02 -36.99 -24.29
CA ILE A 31 -5.86 -35.54 -24.41
C ILE A 31 -7.21 -34.80 -24.41
N HIS A 32 -8.25 -35.42 -24.99
CA HIS A 32 -9.58 -34.82 -25.03
C HIS A 32 -10.17 -34.64 -23.62
N TYR A 33 -10.04 -35.67 -22.78
CA TYR A 33 -10.52 -35.61 -21.39
C TYR A 33 -9.72 -34.62 -20.56
N VAL A 34 -8.38 -34.61 -20.72
CA VAL A 34 -7.51 -33.66 -20.02
C VAL A 34 -7.85 -32.21 -20.41
N ARG A 35 -8.09 -31.94 -21.69
CA ARG A 35 -8.56 -30.60 -22.14
C ARG A 35 -9.84 -30.19 -21.46
N GLN A 36 -10.87 -31.06 -21.46
CA GLN A 36 -12.14 -30.75 -20.84
C GLN A 36 -11.97 -30.40 -19.36
N LYS A 37 -11.23 -31.21 -18.60
CA LYS A 37 -11.00 -30.99 -17.17
C LYS A 37 -10.13 -29.76 -16.89
N THR A 38 -9.20 -29.43 -17.78
CA THR A 38 -8.41 -28.21 -17.67
C THR A 38 -9.28 -26.96 -17.89
N ILE A 39 -10.25 -27.01 -18.79
CA ILE A 39 -11.21 -25.91 -18.98
C ILE A 39 -12.07 -25.69 -17.74
N GLU A 40 -12.56 -26.78 -17.11
CA GLU A 40 -13.29 -26.70 -15.84
C GLU A 40 -12.42 -26.07 -14.74
N LEU A 41 -11.16 -26.48 -14.62
CA LEU A 41 -10.21 -25.93 -13.67
C LEU A 41 -9.93 -24.45 -13.94
N LEU A 42 -9.75 -24.06 -15.20
CA LEU A 42 -9.55 -22.67 -15.61
C LEU A 42 -10.75 -21.82 -15.21
N ALA A 43 -11.99 -22.27 -15.47
CA ALA A 43 -13.20 -21.56 -15.07
C ALA A 43 -13.28 -21.34 -13.55
N LEU A 44 -12.94 -22.34 -12.75
CA LEU A 44 -12.89 -22.21 -11.29
C LEU A 44 -11.82 -21.22 -10.84
N LEU A 45 -10.62 -21.27 -11.42
CA LEU A 45 -9.53 -20.35 -11.11
C LEU A 45 -9.92 -18.89 -11.41
N LEU A 46 -10.56 -18.64 -12.56
CA LEU A 46 -10.99 -17.31 -12.95
C LEU A 46 -12.17 -16.82 -12.09
N SER A 47 -13.10 -17.69 -11.70
CA SER A 47 -14.17 -17.33 -10.76
C SER A 47 -13.60 -16.91 -9.40
N CYS A 48 -12.66 -17.66 -8.83
CA CYS A 48 -11.99 -17.29 -7.59
C CYS A 48 -11.22 -15.94 -7.72
N ALA A 49 -10.62 -15.69 -8.88
CA ALA A 49 -9.95 -14.43 -9.15
C ALA A 49 -10.92 -13.25 -9.19
N GLN A 50 -12.12 -13.43 -9.76
CA GLN A 50 -13.19 -12.42 -9.76
C GLN A 50 -13.66 -12.11 -8.34
N ASP A 51 -13.85 -13.11 -7.48
CA ASP A 51 -14.22 -12.91 -6.07
C ASP A 51 -13.16 -12.09 -5.33
N LEU A 52 -11.90 -12.21 -5.71
CA LEU A 52 -10.79 -11.37 -5.24
C LEU A 52 -10.71 -10.02 -5.96
N GLY A 53 -11.69 -9.77 -6.87
CA GLY A 53 -11.88 -8.53 -7.59
C GLY A 53 -10.90 -8.31 -8.74
N VAL A 54 -10.25 -9.34 -9.27
CA VAL A 54 -9.50 -9.27 -10.53
C VAL A 54 -10.49 -9.22 -11.69
N ASN A 55 -10.22 -8.37 -12.69
CA ASN A 55 -11.01 -8.38 -13.91
C ASN A 55 -10.57 -9.55 -14.79
N THR A 56 -11.43 -10.54 -14.91
CA THR A 56 -11.17 -11.75 -15.70
C THR A 56 -12.06 -11.83 -16.96
N ASP A 57 -12.80 -10.78 -17.29
CA ASP A 57 -13.77 -10.80 -18.39
C ASP A 57 -13.13 -11.23 -19.73
N SER A 58 -11.92 -10.73 -20.02
CA SER A 58 -11.16 -11.10 -21.20
C SER A 58 -10.64 -12.54 -21.20
N LEU A 59 -10.60 -13.20 -20.03
CA LEU A 59 -10.11 -14.56 -19.86
C LEU A 59 -11.26 -15.58 -19.79
N LEU A 60 -12.49 -15.13 -19.50
CA LEU A 60 -13.71 -15.97 -19.41
C LEU A 60 -14.46 -16.11 -20.73
N ASP A 61 -14.20 -15.27 -21.71
CA ASP A 61 -14.80 -15.36 -23.04
C ASP A 61 -14.30 -16.65 -23.74
N GLU A 62 -15.21 -17.42 -24.34
CA GLU A 62 -14.88 -18.58 -25.19
C GLU A 62 -13.92 -18.25 -26.34
N ARG A 63 -13.82 -16.97 -26.71
CA ARG A 63 -12.86 -16.45 -27.67
C ARG A 63 -11.53 -16.05 -27.06
N SER A 64 -11.38 -16.22 -25.72
CA SER A 64 -10.13 -15.85 -25.07
C SER A 64 -8.96 -16.64 -25.62
N PRO A 65 -7.77 -16.01 -25.73
CA PRO A 65 -6.57 -16.70 -26.19
C PRO A 65 -6.29 -17.98 -25.40
N VAL A 66 -6.54 -17.98 -24.09
CA VAL A 66 -6.28 -19.13 -23.20
C VAL A 66 -7.21 -20.29 -23.49
N TYR A 67 -8.51 -20.04 -23.66
CA TYR A 67 -9.49 -21.05 -23.98
C TYR A 67 -9.19 -21.72 -25.33
N VAL A 68 -8.95 -20.92 -26.36
CA VAL A 68 -8.59 -21.38 -27.71
C VAL A 68 -7.28 -22.17 -27.69
N GLN A 69 -6.28 -21.73 -26.94
CA GLN A 69 -5.01 -22.44 -26.80
C GLN A 69 -5.19 -23.83 -26.17
N VAL A 70 -6.00 -23.94 -25.10
CA VAL A 70 -6.30 -25.26 -24.47
C VAL A 70 -7.01 -26.19 -25.46
N LEU A 71 -7.97 -25.70 -26.23
CA LEU A 71 -8.68 -26.49 -27.23
C LEU A 71 -7.78 -26.97 -28.36
N SER A 72 -6.81 -26.15 -28.79
CA SER A 72 -5.89 -26.43 -29.89
C SER A 72 -4.58 -27.11 -29.47
N ALA A 73 -4.33 -27.28 -28.17
CA ALA A 73 -3.10 -27.84 -27.65
C ALA A 73 -2.86 -29.26 -28.21
N GLY A 74 -1.67 -29.52 -28.72
CA GLY A 74 -1.29 -30.77 -29.36
C GLY A 74 -0.88 -31.87 -28.36
N SER A 75 -0.53 -31.52 -27.15
CA SER A 75 -0.05 -32.45 -26.12
C SER A 75 -0.55 -32.06 -24.72
N ILE A 76 -0.51 -33.03 -23.80
CA ILE A 76 -0.82 -32.79 -22.38
C ILE A 76 0.20 -31.82 -21.77
N PHE A 77 1.43 -31.83 -22.21
CA PHE A 77 2.47 -30.89 -21.79
C PHE A 77 2.12 -29.45 -22.20
N ASP A 78 1.61 -29.24 -23.41
CA ASP A 78 1.14 -27.92 -23.87
C ASP A 78 -0.03 -27.43 -23.00
N ILE A 79 -0.99 -28.30 -22.72
CA ILE A 79 -2.14 -27.97 -21.84
C ILE A 79 -1.64 -27.54 -20.45
N GLN A 80 -0.72 -28.31 -19.89
CA GLN A 80 -0.14 -28.02 -18.58
C GLN A 80 0.58 -26.65 -18.57
N LYS A 81 1.35 -26.35 -19.59
CA LYS A 81 2.02 -25.06 -19.72
C LYS A 81 1.01 -23.90 -19.78
N ILE A 82 -0.02 -24.02 -20.61
CA ILE A 82 -1.05 -22.98 -20.79
C ILE A 82 -1.76 -22.66 -19.47
N ILE A 83 -2.17 -23.68 -18.71
CA ILE A 83 -2.88 -23.45 -17.44
C ILE A 83 -1.94 -22.86 -16.36
N LEU A 84 -0.67 -23.23 -16.35
CA LEU A 84 0.32 -22.67 -15.43
C LEU A 84 0.60 -21.19 -15.74
N ASP A 85 0.74 -20.85 -17.01
CA ASP A 85 0.96 -19.46 -17.44
C ASP A 85 -0.27 -18.59 -17.10
N ALA A 86 -1.49 -19.13 -17.30
CA ALA A 86 -2.73 -18.46 -16.92
C ALA A 86 -2.83 -18.25 -15.39
N ALA A 87 -2.51 -19.27 -14.60
CA ALA A 87 -2.50 -19.18 -13.14
C ALA A 87 -1.49 -18.13 -12.65
N GLN A 88 -0.30 -18.10 -13.23
CA GLN A 88 0.71 -17.10 -12.92
C GLN A 88 0.21 -15.69 -13.20
N SER A 89 -0.36 -15.45 -14.37
CA SER A 89 -0.92 -14.14 -14.75
C SER A 89 -2.00 -13.67 -13.77
N VAL A 90 -2.91 -14.56 -13.36
CA VAL A 90 -3.94 -14.24 -12.37
C VAL A 90 -3.34 -13.87 -11.02
N ILE A 91 -2.36 -14.63 -10.55
CA ILE A 91 -1.68 -14.36 -9.27
C ILE A 91 -0.99 -13.00 -9.30
N GLU A 92 -0.28 -12.67 -10.38
CA GLU A 92 0.39 -11.38 -10.56
C GLU A 92 -0.62 -10.22 -10.53
N GLN A 93 -1.77 -10.37 -11.17
CA GLN A 93 -2.84 -9.36 -11.13
C GLN A 93 -3.42 -9.18 -9.72
N ILE A 94 -3.67 -10.29 -8.98
CA ILE A 94 -4.12 -10.23 -7.58
C ILE A 94 -3.10 -9.47 -6.71
N GLN A 95 -1.81 -9.76 -6.88
CA GLN A 95 -0.74 -9.12 -6.12
C GLN A 95 -0.65 -7.62 -6.41
N THR A 96 -0.71 -7.25 -7.69
CA THR A 96 -0.71 -5.84 -8.13
C THR A 96 -1.89 -5.10 -7.52
N LYS A 97 -3.09 -5.66 -7.61
CA LYS A 97 -4.29 -5.06 -7.04
C LYS A 97 -4.22 -4.89 -5.51
N ARG A 98 -3.70 -5.89 -4.80
CA ARG A 98 -3.47 -5.81 -3.35
C ARG A 98 -2.46 -4.72 -2.99
N LYS A 99 -1.38 -4.59 -3.77
CA LYS A 99 -0.36 -3.54 -3.59
C LYS A 99 -0.97 -2.16 -3.80
N ASP A 100 -1.76 -1.97 -4.85
CA ASP A 100 -2.43 -0.70 -5.17
C ASP A 100 -3.46 -0.32 -4.11
N SER A 101 -4.22 -1.30 -3.61
CA SER A 101 -5.18 -1.07 -2.52
C SER A 101 -4.47 -0.62 -1.23
N LYS A 102 -3.35 -1.27 -0.87
CA LYS A 102 -2.53 -0.88 0.29
C LYS A 102 -1.95 0.53 0.15
N ASN A 103 -1.43 0.84 -1.02
CA ASN A 103 -0.88 2.16 -1.32
C ASN A 103 -1.95 3.25 -1.24
N ARG A 104 -3.14 3.00 -1.80
CA ARG A 104 -4.29 3.93 -1.71
C ARG A 104 -4.75 4.15 -0.27
N ALA A 105 -4.89 3.08 0.52
CA ALA A 105 -5.29 3.18 1.91
C ALA A 105 -4.26 3.96 2.74
N LEU A 106 -2.97 3.69 2.56
CA LEU A 106 -1.89 4.44 3.23
C LEU A 106 -1.90 5.91 2.81
N HIS A 107 -2.06 6.19 1.53
CA HIS A 107 -2.15 7.57 1.03
C HIS A 107 -3.35 8.30 1.64
N SER A 108 -4.53 7.68 1.67
CA SER A 108 -5.73 8.25 2.31
C SER A 108 -5.52 8.49 3.81
N ALA A 109 -4.89 7.56 4.53
CA ALA A 109 -4.55 7.73 5.94
C ALA A 109 -3.62 8.94 6.16
N LYS A 110 -2.59 9.10 5.34
CA LYS A 110 -1.66 10.25 5.40
C LYS A 110 -2.38 11.57 5.13
N GLN A 111 -3.27 11.62 4.16
CA GLN A 111 -4.08 12.81 3.87
C GLN A 111 -5.03 13.14 5.02
N PHE A 112 -5.67 12.14 5.62
CA PHE A 112 -6.53 12.34 6.78
C PHE A 112 -5.75 12.87 7.99
N ILE A 113 -4.55 12.34 8.26
CA ILE A 113 -3.66 12.85 9.32
C ILE A 113 -3.28 14.30 9.02
N LEU A 114 -2.90 14.63 7.77
CA LEU A 114 -2.53 15.99 7.37
C LEU A 114 -3.68 16.98 7.47
N SER A 115 -4.91 16.54 7.27
CA SER A 115 -6.10 17.41 7.39
C SER A 115 -6.57 17.58 8.84
N ASN A 116 -6.21 16.65 9.74
CA ASN A 116 -6.72 16.60 11.10
C ASN A 116 -5.63 16.66 12.19
N TYR A 117 -4.39 16.96 11.84
CA TYR A 117 -3.24 16.95 12.77
C TYR A 117 -3.44 17.86 13.99
N ALA A 118 -4.21 18.92 13.83
CA ALA A 118 -4.50 19.90 14.91
C ALA A 118 -5.48 19.36 15.96
N ASP A 119 -6.23 18.28 15.67
CA ASP A 119 -7.08 17.62 16.68
C ASP A 119 -6.18 16.94 17.74
N PRO A 120 -6.22 17.42 19.02
CA PRO A 120 -5.42 16.79 20.08
C PRO A 120 -5.82 15.33 20.37
N GLN A 121 -7.04 14.95 19.98
CA GLN A 121 -7.60 13.61 20.18
C GLN A 121 -7.40 12.70 18.95
N LEU A 122 -6.66 13.15 17.93
CA LEU A 122 -6.37 12.30 16.77
C LEU A 122 -5.48 11.12 17.19
N ASP A 123 -6.01 9.92 17.02
CA ASP A 123 -5.35 8.66 17.35
C ASP A 123 -5.37 7.68 16.16
N LEU A 124 -4.71 6.55 16.36
CA LEU A 124 -4.62 5.50 15.34
C LEU A 124 -6.00 4.92 15.00
N ASN A 125 -6.92 4.82 15.97
CA ASN A 125 -8.25 4.25 15.76
C ASN A 125 -9.06 5.13 14.81
N LYS A 126 -9.11 6.45 15.07
CA LYS A 126 -9.82 7.41 14.19
C LYS A 126 -9.31 7.34 12.74
N VAL A 127 -8.00 7.21 12.55
CA VAL A 127 -7.42 7.13 11.21
C VAL A 127 -7.73 5.78 10.56
N SER A 128 -7.63 4.68 11.31
CA SER A 128 -7.93 3.34 10.79
C SER A 128 -9.40 3.18 10.40
N ASP A 129 -10.32 3.73 11.19
CA ASP A 129 -11.75 3.76 10.88
C ASP A 129 -12.03 4.52 9.59
N HIS A 130 -11.37 5.67 9.39
CA HIS A 130 -11.51 6.47 8.16
C HIS A 130 -11.11 5.70 6.89
N VAL A 131 -10.08 4.85 6.98
CA VAL A 131 -9.58 4.09 5.83
C VAL A 131 -10.10 2.64 5.79
N ASN A 132 -11.06 2.29 6.66
CA ASN A 132 -11.64 0.94 6.79
C ASN A 132 -10.58 -0.17 6.96
N LEU A 133 -9.59 0.09 7.82
CA LEU A 133 -8.55 -0.88 8.19
C LEU A 133 -8.57 -1.13 9.70
N SER A 134 -8.03 -2.27 10.13
CA SER A 134 -7.77 -2.46 11.56
C SER A 134 -6.60 -1.59 12.02
N PRO A 135 -6.59 -1.09 13.29
CA PRO A 135 -5.49 -0.30 13.83
C PRO A 135 -4.13 -1.01 13.73
N ASN A 136 -4.10 -2.31 14.01
CA ASN A 136 -2.88 -3.11 13.90
C ASN A 136 -2.35 -3.15 12.46
N TYR A 137 -3.22 -3.29 11.49
CA TYR A 137 -2.82 -3.34 10.09
C TYR A 137 -2.32 -1.98 9.59
N LEU A 138 -2.99 -0.87 9.94
CA LEU A 138 -2.50 0.47 9.64
C LEU A 138 -1.16 0.77 10.29
N ALA A 139 -0.95 0.36 11.56
CA ALA A 139 0.34 0.48 12.24
C ALA A 139 1.45 -0.28 11.51
N GLN A 140 1.17 -1.50 11.02
CA GLN A 140 2.13 -2.27 10.21
C GLN A 140 2.45 -1.58 8.88
N LEU A 141 1.45 -1.00 8.19
CA LEU A 141 1.68 -0.24 6.96
C LEU A 141 2.58 0.97 7.20
N LEU A 142 2.33 1.75 8.26
CA LEU A 142 3.17 2.90 8.62
C LEU A 142 4.60 2.47 8.93
N ARG A 143 4.81 1.41 9.74
CA ARG A 143 6.16 0.89 10.02
C ARG A 143 6.88 0.43 8.76
N ARG A 144 6.16 -0.21 7.85
CA ARG A 144 6.76 -0.78 6.64
C ARG A 144 7.13 0.27 5.59
N PHE A 145 6.27 1.27 5.38
CA PHE A 145 6.42 2.24 4.29
C PHE A 145 7.00 3.57 4.74
N GLU A 146 6.78 3.97 6.01
CA GLU A 146 7.27 5.24 6.57
C GLU A 146 8.41 5.04 7.59
N ASN A 147 8.75 3.78 7.92
CA ASN A 147 9.75 3.39 8.92
C ASN A 147 9.52 4.02 10.30
N CYS A 148 8.27 4.30 10.67
CA CYS A 148 7.93 4.93 11.95
C CYS A 148 6.59 4.44 12.49
N SER A 149 6.36 4.66 13.78
CA SER A 149 5.05 4.47 14.41
C SER A 149 4.07 5.57 14.02
N PHE A 150 2.78 5.36 14.28
CA PHE A 150 1.74 6.38 14.10
C PHE A 150 2.06 7.67 14.88
N THR A 151 2.47 7.55 16.13
CA THR A 151 2.79 8.70 17.00
C THR A 151 3.98 9.49 16.44
N GLU A 152 5.00 8.81 15.95
CA GLU A 152 6.17 9.46 15.33
C GLU A 152 5.77 10.16 14.02
N TYR A 153 4.92 9.53 13.20
CA TYR A 153 4.42 10.13 11.98
C TYR A 153 3.59 11.39 12.26
N LEU A 154 2.62 11.31 13.19
CA LEU A 154 1.78 12.44 13.59
C LEU A 154 2.62 13.57 14.19
N ASN A 155 3.59 13.26 15.04
CA ASN A 155 4.50 14.25 15.62
C ASN A 155 5.34 14.95 14.55
N ARG A 156 5.81 14.23 13.54
CA ARG A 156 6.53 14.82 12.39
C ARG A 156 5.64 15.82 11.65
N VAL A 157 4.42 15.44 11.32
CA VAL A 157 3.45 16.33 10.66
C VAL A 157 3.19 17.58 11.51
N ARG A 158 2.93 17.41 12.81
CA ARG A 158 2.69 18.53 13.73
C ARG A 158 3.88 19.48 13.82
N VAL A 159 5.09 18.96 13.90
CA VAL A 159 6.31 19.78 13.95
C VAL A 159 6.53 20.53 12.64
N GLU A 160 6.32 19.90 11.48
CA GLU A 160 6.39 20.59 10.18
C GLU A 160 5.39 21.75 10.06
N GLN A 161 4.17 21.55 10.57
CA GLN A 161 3.18 22.63 10.61
C GLN A 161 3.53 23.71 11.65
N ALA A 162 4.13 23.32 12.78
CA ALA A 162 4.63 24.27 13.78
C ALA A 162 5.75 25.14 13.21
N GLN A 163 6.68 24.57 12.46
CA GLN A 163 7.73 25.34 11.77
C GLN A 163 7.12 26.41 10.85
N LYS A 164 6.14 26.03 10.02
CA LYS A 164 5.43 26.99 9.17
C LYS A 164 4.76 28.09 9.98
N LYS A 165 4.00 27.73 11.04
CA LYS A 165 3.30 28.72 11.88
C LYS A 165 4.28 29.65 12.62
N LEU A 166 5.42 29.14 13.11
CA LEU A 166 6.43 29.97 13.75
C LEU A 166 6.98 31.05 12.81
N LEU A 167 7.08 30.78 11.50
CA LEU A 167 7.60 31.72 10.51
C LEU A 167 6.55 32.67 9.92
N THR A 168 5.27 32.26 9.91
CA THR A 168 4.20 32.98 9.21
C THR A 168 3.23 33.70 10.14
N THR A 169 3.31 33.48 11.46
CA THR A 169 2.39 34.06 12.43
C THR A 169 3.14 34.74 13.57
N HIS A 170 2.46 35.63 14.30
CA HIS A 170 2.97 36.26 15.53
C HIS A 170 2.62 35.49 16.81
N LEU A 171 2.20 34.22 16.68
CA LEU A 171 1.85 33.39 17.81
C LEU A 171 3.06 33.09 18.70
N ARG A 172 2.83 33.07 20.02
CA ARG A 172 3.85 32.61 20.95
C ARG A 172 4.04 31.09 20.81
N VAL A 173 5.23 30.60 21.16
CA VAL A 173 5.59 29.18 20.98
C VAL A 173 4.57 28.20 21.61
N TYR A 174 4.00 28.56 22.76
CA TYR A 174 2.98 27.70 23.41
C TYR A 174 1.64 27.70 22.64
N GLU A 175 1.28 28.85 22.04
CA GLU A 175 0.08 28.96 21.19
C GLU A 175 0.25 28.18 19.89
N VAL A 176 1.46 28.18 19.33
CA VAL A 176 1.80 27.34 18.17
C VAL A 176 1.70 25.85 18.54
N ALA A 177 2.21 25.44 19.70
CA ALA A 177 2.11 24.06 20.16
C ALA A 177 0.65 23.60 20.25
N GLU A 178 -0.21 24.41 20.83
CA GLU A 178 -1.64 24.15 20.95
C GLU A 178 -2.32 24.12 19.57
N ALA A 179 -2.03 25.10 18.73
CA ALA A 179 -2.60 25.23 17.39
C ALA A 179 -2.24 24.09 16.45
N VAL A 180 -1.18 23.30 16.74
CA VAL A 180 -0.82 22.11 15.99
C VAL A 180 -1.18 20.81 16.72
N GLY A 181 -1.96 20.88 17.79
CA GLY A 181 -2.56 19.73 18.46
C GLY A 181 -1.73 19.10 19.59
N PHE A 182 -0.69 19.78 20.12
CA PHE A 182 -0.01 19.30 21.32
C PHE A 182 -0.72 19.79 22.58
N GLN A 183 -1.20 18.87 23.41
CA GLN A 183 -1.79 19.17 24.72
C GLN A 183 -0.75 19.54 25.79
N ASN A 184 0.50 19.11 25.63
CA ASN A 184 1.58 19.34 26.57
C ASN A 184 2.73 20.07 25.90
N THR A 185 2.94 21.32 26.31
CA THR A 185 4.00 22.19 25.76
C THR A 185 5.41 21.65 26.04
N LYS A 186 5.66 20.98 27.18
CA LYS A 186 6.98 20.37 27.48
C LYS A 186 7.26 19.23 26.51
N TYR A 187 6.27 18.40 26.23
CA TYR A 187 6.39 17.31 25.26
C TYR A 187 6.63 17.88 23.84
N PHE A 188 5.90 18.93 23.44
CA PHE A 188 6.16 19.63 22.18
C PHE A 188 7.63 20.09 22.07
N PHE A 189 8.20 20.72 23.08
CA PHE A 189 9.60 21.15 23.05
C PHE A 189 10.58 19.99 22.84
N GLN A 190 10.34 18.86 23.49
CA GLN A 190 11.18 17.66 23.34
C GLN A 190 11.09 17.11 21.92
N VAL A 191 9.88 16.93 21.40
CA VAL A 191 9.63 16.39 20.05
C VAL A 191 10.18 17.33 18.99
N PHE A 192 9.92 18.63 19.11
CA PHE A 192 10.42 19.62 18.16
C PHE A 192 11.95 19.59 18.09
N LYS A 193 12.64 19.58 19.22
CA LYS A 193 14.10 19.47 19.27
C LYS A 193 14.61 18.16 18.71
N GLN A 194 13.93 17.05 18.98
CA GLN A 194 14.30 15.73 18.47
C GLN A 194 14.22 15.68 16.94
N ILE A 195 13.19 16.29 16.34
CA ILE A 195 12.96 16.25 14.90
C ILE A 195 13.81 17.28 14.16
N THR A 196 13.97 18.49 14.71
CA THR A 196 14.62 19.62 14.01
C THR A 196 16.07 19.86 14.44
N GLY A 197 16.52 19.24 15.52
CA GLY A 197 17.83 19.47 16.12
C GLY A 197 17.93 20.72 17.02
N MET A 198 16.95 21.64 16.97
CA MET A 198 16.96 22.92 17.67
C MET A 198 15.66 23.15 18.45
N ARG A 199 15.69 24.09 19.41
CA ARG A 199 14.49 24.52 20.12
C ARG A 199 13.63 25.43 19.23
N PRO A 200 12.29 25.52 19.40
CA PRO A 200 11.45 26.37 18.59
C PRO A 200 11.87 27.85 18.49
N ARG A 201 12.37 28.42 19.59
CA ARG A 201 12.88 29.81 19.61
C ARG A 201 14.19 29.96 18.85
N GLU A 202 15.07 28.96 18.90
CA GLU A 202 16.34 28.94 18.16
C GLU A 202 16.04 28.81 16.66
N PHE A 203 15.12 27.95 16.29
CA PHE A 203 14.63 27.78 14.91
C PHE A 203 14.08 29.09 14.34
N TYR A 204 13.22 29.79 15.08
CA TYR A 204 12.67 31.09 14.64
C TYR A 204 13.79 32.11 14.42
N LYS A 205 14.73 32.26 15.37
CA LYS A 205 15.83 33.22 15.25
C LYS A 205 16.76 32.92 14.07
N SER A 206 17.11 31.67 13.84
CA SER A 206 17.97 31.28 12.71
C SER A 206 17.31 31.55 11.37
N SER A 207 16.00 31.34 11.26
CA SER A 207 15.28 31.56 9.99
C SER A 207 14.99 33.04 9.68
N VAL A 208 14.98 33.91 10.67
CA VAL A 208 14.74 35.38 10.46
C VAL A 208 16.05 36.13 10.14
N VAL A 209 17.20 35.58 10.52
CA VAL A 209 18.52 36.23 10.22
C VAL A 209 18.91 36.10 8.74
N ASP A 210 18.35 35.18 8.00
CA ASP A 210 18.64 34.94 6.58
C ASP A 210 17.80 35.82 5.61
N ILE A 211 16.97 36.74 6.10
CA ILE A 211 16.31 37.74 5.24
C ILE A 211 17.24 38.94 5.15
N PRO A 212 17.94 39.20 4.01
CA PRO A 212 18.69 40.42 3.85
C PRO A 212 17.72 41.59 3.96
N VAL A 213 17.90 42.46 4.97
CA VAL A 213 17.22 43.74 5.04
C VAL A 213 17.82 44.57 3.92
N ASP A 214 17.05 44.73 2.83
CA ASP A 214 17.38 45.66 1.75
C ASP A 214 17.35 47.07 2.35
N SER A 215 18.53 47.56 2.73
CA SER A 215 18.75 48.91 3.21
C SER A 215 18.84 49.82 2.01
N SER A 216 17.72 50.11 1.39
CA SER A 216 17.59 51.16 0.38
C SER A 216 16.35 52.02 0.69
N ASP A 217 16.39 52.73 1.80
CA ASP A 217 15.75 54.05 1.89
C ASP A 217 16.87 55.06 2.17
N GLY A 218 17.51 55.48 1.06
CA GLY A 218 18.33 56.67 1.00
C GLY A 218 17.43 57.88 1.15
N LEU A 219 17.72 58.62 2.17
CA LEU A 219 17.31 59.99 2.33
C LEU A 219 17.83 60.83 1.16
N ASP A 220 16.94 61.57 0.52
CA ASP A 220 17.12 62.94 0.07
C ASP A 220 15.78 63.71 0.16
#